data_b5953ab83b2d096725836814210e2896
#
_entry.id   b5953ab83b2d096725836814210e2896
#
_cell.length_a   1.000
_cell.length_b   1.000
_cell.length_c   1.000
_cell.angle_alpha   90.00
_cell.angle_beta   90.00
_cell.angle_gamma   90.00
#
_symmetry.space_group_name_H-M   'P 1'
#
loop_
_entity.id
_entity.type
_entity.pdbx_description
1 polymer ?
#
loop_
_entity_poly.entity_id
_entity_poly.type
_entity_poly.pdbx_seq_one_letter_code
_entity_poly.pdbx_strand_id
1 'polypeptide(L)' 'MQVFRGIEMPYVNIKITKEGATKEDKEKLVSGVTQLLADVLAKNPATTIVTIDEIETDNWGIGGELVTERRKRGV' A
#
# COMPACT_ATOMS: atom_id res chain seq x y z
N MET A 1 22.69 9.82 -12.84
CA MET A 1 21.80 8.95 -13.61
C MET A 1 21.61 7.63 -12.87
N GLN A 2 20.37 7.19 -12.72
CA GLN A 2 20.10 5.91 -12.09
C GLN A 2 20.30 4.75 -13.08
N VAL A 3 20.79 3.63 -12.56
CA VAL A 3 20.96 2.42 -13.37
C VAL A 3 19.97 1.38 -12.83
N PHE A 4 19.04 0.95 -13.68
CA PHE A 4 18.08 -0.07 -13.31
C PHE A 4 18.68 -1.46 -13.53
N ARG A 5 18.33 -2.39 -12.66
CA ARG A 5 18.90 -3.74 -12.67
C ARG A 5 18.14 -4.72 -13.55
N GLY A 6 17.44 -4.22 -14.55
CA GLY A 6 16.85 -5.07 -15.57
C GLY A 6 15.67 -5.91 -15.09
N ILE A 7 15.92 -7.18 -14.78
CA ILE A 7 14.87 -8.16 -14.53
C ILE A 7 14.31 -8.15 -13.11
N GLU A 8 14.79 -7.30 -12.23
CA GLU A 8 14.24 -7.21 -10.89
C GLU A 8 12.80 -6.68 -10.96
N MET A 9 11.92 -7.35 -10.24
CA MET A 9 10.50 -7.01 -10.20
C MET A 9 10.11 -6.75 -8.75
N PRO A 10 10.36 -5.56 -8.22
CA PRO A 10 9.98 -5.26 -6.83
C PRO A 10 8.47 -5.30 -6.68
N TYR A 11 8.05 -5.83 -5.54
CA TYR A 11 6.64 -5.96 -5.21
C TYR A 11 6.37 -5.32 -3.86
N VAL A 12 5.39 -4.43 -3.83
CA VAL A 12 4.93 -3.79 -2.60
C VAL A 12 3.45 -4.05 -2.44
N ASN A 13 3.06 -4.47 -1.26
CA ASN A 13 1.65 -4.62 -0.92
C ASN A 13 1.28 -3.63 0.19
N ILE A 14 0.23 -2.87 -0.02
CA ILE A 14 -0.31 -1.94 0.95
C ILE A 14 -1.62 -2.55 1.47
N LYS A 15 -1.69 -2.80 2.77
CA LYS A 15 -2.93 -3.26 3.39
C LYS A 15 -3.48 -2.14 4.24
N ILE A 16 -4.72 -1.77 3.97
CA ILE A 16 -5.41 -0.72 4.72
C ILE A 16 -6.80 -1.21 5.11
N THR A 17 -7.35 -0.63 6.15
CA THR A 17 -8.75 -0.89 6.48
C THR A 17 -9.62 -0.21 5.43
N LYS A 18 -10.73 -0.86 5.08
CA LYS A 18 -11.67 -0.33 4.08
C LYS A 18 -12.50 0.79 4.69
N GLU A 19 -12.01 2.01 4.58
CA GLU A 19 -12.63 3.18 5.20
C GLU A 19 -12.67 4.38 4.24
N GLY A 20 -12.94 4.13 2.97
CA GLY A 20 -13.26 5.22 2.05
C GLY A 20 -12.12 5.74 1.17
N ALA A 21 -11.04 4.99 1.01
CA ALA A 21 -10.01 5.38 0.05
C ALA A 21 -10.60 5.41 -1.36
N THR A 22 -10.38 6.50 -2.08
CA THR A 22 -10.90 6.66 -3.43
C THR A 22 -9.95 6.07 -4.46
N LYS A 23 -10.42 5.92 -5.69
CA LYS A 23 -9.56 5.51 -6.79
C LYS A 23 -8.41 6.50 -6.97
N GLU A 24 -8.68 7.79 -6.81
CA GLU A 24 -7.65 8.82 -6.91
C GLU A 24 -6.58 8.66 -5.83
N ASP A 25 -7.00 8.37 -4.60
CA ASP A 25 -6.06 8.09 -3.50
C ASP A 25 -5.15 6.91 -3.86
N LYS A 26 -5.73 5.87 -4.42
CA LYS A 26 -4.99 4.66 -4.80
C LYS A 26 -4.01 4.94 -5.93
N GLU A 27 -4.39 5.77 -6.90
CA GLU A 27 -3.48 6.17 -7.97
C GLU A 27 -2.26 6.90 -7.42
N LYS A 28 -2.47 7.78 -6.45
CA LYS A 28 -1.38 8.51 -5.79
C LYS A 28 -0.48 7.58 -5.00
N LEU A 29 -1.06 6.60 -4.31
CA LEU A 29 -0.29 5.62 -3.55
C LEU A 29 0.59 4.77 -4.47
N VAL A 30 0.01 4.25 -5.53
CA VAL A 30 0.75 3.41 -6.48
C VAL A 30 1.88 4.21 -7.13
N SER A 31 1.58 5.42 -7.60
CA SER A 31 2.57 6.29 -8.23
C SER A 31 3.68 6.68 -7.24
N GLY A 32 3.29 7.09 -6.03
CA GLY A 32 4.26 7.54 -5.03
C GLY A 32 5.18 6.44 -4.53
N VAL A 33 4.64 5.25 -4.28
CA VAL A 33 5.46 4.11 -3.84
C VAL A 33 6.41 3.67 -4.94
N THR A 34 5.93 3.64 -6.18
CA THR A 34 6.76 3.32 -7.34
C THR A 34 7.94 4.28 -7.46
N GLN A 35 7.65 5.58 -7.33
CA GLN A 35 8.69 6.61 -7.40
C GLN A 35 9.69 6.48 -6.25
N LEU A 36 9.20 6.18 -5.06
CA LEU A 36 10.05 6.00 -3.89
C LEU A 36 11.07 4.87 -4.09
N LEU A 37 10.63 3.74 -4.62
CA LEU A 37 11.51 2.61 -4.90
C LEU A 37 12.55 2.96 -5.97
N ALA A 38 12.15 3.75 -6.96
CA ALA A 38 13.09 4.22 -7.98
C ALA A 38 14.14 5.13 -7.35
N ASP A 39 13.71 6.05 -6.48
CA ASP A 39 14.62 7.04 -5.88
C ASP A 39 15.60 6.41 -4.89
N VAL A 40 15.11 5.49 -4.06
CA VAL A 40 15.92 4.94 -2.97
C VAL A 40 16.74 3.73 -3.41
N LEU A 41 16.16 2.86 -4.22
CA LEU A 41 16.76 1.56 -4.57
C LEU A 41 17.10 1.42 -6.06
N ALA A 42 16.91 2.47 -6.84
CA ALA A 42 17.11 2.44 -8.30
C ALA A 42 16.33 1.30 -8.99
N LYS A 43 15.12 0.99 -8.46
CA LYS A 43 14.26 -0.01 -9.09
C LYS A 43 13.59 0.58 -10.32
N ASN A 44 13.40 -0.26 -11.34
CA ASN A 44 12.77 0.15 -12.58
C ASN A 44 11.26 0.40 -12.36
N PRO A 45 10.77 1.63 -12.53
CA PRO A 45 9.33 1.90 -12.36
C PRO A 45 8.45 1.06 -13.28
N ALA A 46 8.95 0.71 -14.46
CA ALA A 46 8.17 -0.06 -15.44
C ALA A 46 7.86 -1.49 -14.98
N THR A 47 8.63 -2.02 -14.04
CA THR A 47 8.44 -3.38 -13.54
C THR A 47 8.11 -3.44 -12.05
N THR A 48 7.92 -2.30 -11.43
CA THR A 48 7.53 -2.24 -10.02
C THR A 48 6.03 -2.51 -9.90
N ILE A 49 5.69 -3.47 -9.03
CA ILE A 49 4.30 -3.87 -8.80
C ILE A 49 3.87 -3.38 -7.43
N VAL A 50 2.72 -2.71 -7.39
CA VAL A 50 2.12 -2.28 -6.12
C VAL A 50 0.68 -2.79 -6.10
N THR A 51 0.32 -3.49 -5.04
CA THR A 51 -1.06 -3.90 -4.83
C THR A 51 -1.60 -3.25 -3.56
N ILE A 52 -2.90 -2.99 -3.55
CA ILE A 52 -3.58 -2.38 -2.41
C ILE A 52 -4.72 -3.32 -2.01
N ASP A 53 -4.67 -3.79 -0.77
CA ASP A 53 -5.74 -4.60 -0.21
C ASP A 53 -6.53 -3.74 0.77
N GLU A 54 -7.82 -3.61 0.52
CA GLU A 54 -8.74 -2.99 1.47
C GLU A 54 -9.41 -4.09 2.27
N ILE A 55 -9.21 -4.06 3.57
CA ILE A 55 -9.68 -5.12 4.47
C ILE A 55 -10.82 -4.55 5.31
N GLU A 56 -11.95 -5.28 5.32
CA GLU A 56 -13.09 -4.88 6.14
C GLU A 56 -12.66 -4.75 7.60
N THR A 57 -13.22 -3.79 8.31
CA THR A 57 -12.89 -3.59 9.73
C THR A 57 -13.28 -4.78 10.58
N ASP A 58 -14.22 -5.62 10.12
CA ASP A 58 -14.59 -6.87 10.77
C ASP A 58 -13.52 -7.96 10.60
N ASN A 59 -12.56 -7.74 9.71
CA ASN A 59 -11.48 -8.69 9.44
C ASN A 59 -10.11 -8.19 9.92
N TRP A 60 -10.10 -7.11 10.68
CA TRP A 60 -8.86 -6.53 11.17
C TRP A 60 -8.88 -6.44 12.69
N GLY A 61 -7.94 -7.12 13.33
CA GLY A 61 -7.84 -7.14 14.79
C GLY A 61 -6.63 -6.36 15.29
N ILE A 62 -6.80 -5.67 16.39
CA ILE A 62 -5.75 -4.97 17.11
C ILE A 62 -5.91 -5.30 18.59
N GLY A 63 -4.86 -5.86 19.21
CA GLY A 63 -4.91 -6.16 20.62
C GLY A 63 -6.01 -7.14 21.02
N GLY A 64 -6.40 -8.01 20.10
CA GLY A 64 -7.46 -8.99 20.35
C GLY A 64 -8.87 -8.46 20.11
N GLU A 65 -9.00 -7.26 19.58
CA GLU A 65 -10.30 -6.63 19.34
C GLU A 65 -10.43 -6.24 17.86
N LEU A 66 -11.61 -6.42 17.29
CA LEU A 66 -11.87 -6.00 15.92
C LEU A 66 -11.87 -4.47 15.80
N VAL A 67 -11.36 -3.96 14.70
CA VAL A 67 -11.35 -2.51 14.43
C VAL A 67 -12.77 -1.96 14.44
N THR A 68 -13.75 -2.71 13.94
CA THR A 68 -15.16 -2.32 13.98
C THR A 68 -15.57 -1.92 15.40
N GLU A 69 -15.21 -2.74 16.39
CA GLU A 69 -15.56 -2.46 17.78
C GLU A 69 -14.79 -1.28 18.35
N ARG A 70 -13.52 -1.15 17.98
CA ARG A 70 -12.71 0.00 18.41
C ARG A 70 -13.31 1.31 17.90
N ARG A 71 -13.77 1.33 16.64
CA ARG A 71 -14.39 2.54 16.06
C ARG A 71 -15.65 2.95 16.81
N LYS A 72 -16.42 1.98 17.32
CA LYS A 72 -17.62 2.26 18.12
C LYS A 72 -17.27 2.97 19.42
N ARG A 73 -16.08 2.71 19.97
CA ARG A 73 -15.61 3.37 21.19
C ARG A 73 -14.86 4.68 20.90
N GLY A 74 -14.69 5.06 19.64
CA GLY A 74 -14.01 6.30 19.28
C GLY A 74 -12.49 6.23 19.33
N VAL A 75 -11.92 5.04 19.27
CA VAL A 75 -10.47 4.87 19.27
C VAL A 75 -9.94 4.26 18.00
#